data_723e98d8464ad91706466e66a0af1e6a
#
_entry.id   723e98d8464ad91706466e66a0af1e6a
#
_cell.length_a   1.000
_cell.length_b   1.000
_cell.length_c   1.000
_cell.angle_alpha   90.00
_cell.angle_beta   90.00
_cell.angle_gamma   90.00
#
_symmetry.space_group_name_H-M   'P 1'
#
loop_
_entity.id
_entity.type
_entity.pdbx_description
1 polymer ?
#
loop_
_entity_poly.entity_id
_entity_poly.type
_entity_poly.pdbx_seq_one_letter_code
_entity_poly.pdbx_strand_id
1 'polypeptide(L)'
;MITLERPAHGNLIVQKLTDYTLSLYASRDYLDRNGPIRTAADLRQHLFITYVDDLLYTPALDYGRELAAAMPRRFECGSMVGQMEAVRAGAGVAILHDYAAHRIAGLTRILPELQFVRSYWLISHPDTHRAHRVAEVRRHISEAVAASREKFSPWAARAQPQLTDQA
;
A
#
# COMPACT_ATOMS: atom_id res chain seq x y z
N MET A 1 15.11 -2.32 12.53
CA MET A 1 14.30 -1.33 11.78
C MET A 1 13.44 -2.06 10.78
N ILE A 2 12.22 -1.60 10.53
CA ILE A 2 11.37 -2.08 9.42
C ILE A 2 11.36 -1.00 8.34
N THR A 3 11.51 -1.40 7.07
CA THR A 3 11.55 -0.49 5.92
C THR A 3 10.63 -0.97 4.79
N LEU A 4 10.28 -0.05 3.90
CA LEU A 4 9.45 -0.31 2.71
C LEU A 4 10.28 -0.79 1.52
N GLU A 5 11.60 -0.56 1.55
CA GLU A 5 12.52 -0.95 0.50
C GLU A 5 13.64 -1.83 1.04
N ARG A 6 14.12 -2.72 0.20
CA ARG A 6 15.35 -3.45 0.46
C ARG A 6 16.52 -2.49 0.28
N PRO A 7 17.36 -2.27 1.32
CA PRO A 7 18.55 -1.44 1.17
C PRO A 7 19.46 -1.98 0.07
N ALA A 8 19.88 -1.11 -0.84
CA ALA A 8 20.81 -1.43 -1.92
C ALA A 8 22.27 -1.42 -1.47
N HIS A 9 22.57 -0.68 -0.39
CA HIS A 9 23.93 -0.44 0.08
C HIS A 9 24.05 -0.60 1.60
N GLY A 10 25.28 -0.79 2.08
CA GLY A 10 25.62 -0.94 3.49
C GLY A 10 25.76 -2.40 3.92
N ASN A 11 26.57 -2.61 4.96
CA ASN A 11 26.76 -3.93 5.58
C ASN A 11 25.59 -4.22 6.55
N LEU A 12 24.41 -4.48 6.02
CA LEU A 12 23.20 -4.72 6.78
C LEU A 12 22.69 -6.16 6.60
N ILE A 13 22.15 -6.71 7.66
CA ILE A 13 21.44 -7.99 7.58
C ILE A 13 19.97 -7.69 7.27
N VAL A 14 19.52 -8.13 6.10
CA VAL A 14 18.21 -7.82 5.54
C VAL A 14 17.39 -9.09 5.42
N GLN A 15 16.18 -9.08 5.95
CA GLN A 15 15.21 -10.16 5.88
C GLN A 15 13.88 -9.62 5.34
N LYS A 16 13.32 -10.27 4.34
CA LYS A 16 11.95 -9.98 3.89
C LYS A 16 10.97 -10.45 4.97
N LEU A 17 10.08 -9.56 5.41
CA LEU A 17 9.04 -9.89 6.38
C LEU A 17 7.80 -10.46 5.71
N THR A 18 7.21 -9.69 4.81
CA THR A 18 6.00 -10.09 4.09
C THR A 18 5.78 -9.18 2.88
N ASP A 19 4.98 -9.67 1.95
CA ASP A 19 4.35 -8.82 0.95
C ASP A 19 3.05 -8.25 1.50
N TYR A 20 2.68 -7.09 1.00
CA TYR A 20 1.37 -6.48 1.22
C TYR A 20 0.84 -5.89 -0.10
N THR A 21 -0.47 -5.77 -0.18
CA THR A 21 -1.12 -5.26 -1.38
C THR A 21 -1.80 -3.93 -1.12
N LEU A 22 -1.86 -3.12 -2.19
CA LEU A 22 -2.60 -1.87 -2.23
C LEU A 22 -3.53 -1.94 -3.45
N SER A 23 -4.71 -1.36 -3.31
CA SER A 23 -5.71 -1.27 -4.37
C SER A 23 -6.39 0.10 -4.36
N LEU A 24 -7.12 0.39 -5.42
CA LEU A 24 -7.97 1.58 -5.49
C LEU A 24 -9.24 1.39 -4.66
N TYR A 25 -9.58 2.41 -3.88
CA TYR A 25 -10.78 2.44 -3.05
C TYR A 25 -11.56 3.73 -3.22
N ALA A 26 -12.87 3.61 -3.14
CA ALA A 26 -13.82 4.71 -2.99
C ALA A 26 -14.88 4.35 -1.95
N SER A 27 -15.53 5.33 -1.34
CA SER A 27 -16.73 5.04 -0.54
C SER A 27 -17.95 4.81 -1.43
N ARG A 28 -18.92 4.02 -0.96
CA ARG A 28 -20.19 3.81 -1.66
C ARG A 28 -20.90 5.11 -1.91
N ASP A 29 -21.00 5.96 -0.89
CA ASP A 29 -21.62 7.27 -1.00
C ASP A 29 -20.99 8.17 -2.07
N TYR A 30 -19.67 8.05 -2.25
CA TYR A 30 -18.99 8.74 -3.33
C TYR A 30 -19.37 8.21 -4.70
N LEU A 31 -19.41 6.90 -4.87
CA LEU A 31 -19.78 6.25 -6.13
C LEU A 31 -21.25 6.51 -6.48
N ASP A 32 -22.13 6.54 -5.50
CA ASP A 32 -23.56 6.84 -5.71
C ASP A 32 -23.79 8.29 -6.21
N ARG A 33 -22.95 9.23 -5.76
CA ARG A 33 -23.04 10.65 -6.17
C ARG A 33 -22.32 10.96 -7.49
N ASN A 34 -21.24 10.23 -7.81
CA ASN A 34 -20.35 10.56 -8.94
C ASN A 34 -20.37 9.51 -10.06
N GLY A 35 -21.13 8.44 -9.89
CA GLY A 35 -21.25 7.34 -10.83
C GLY A 35 -20.20 6.24 -10.62
N PRO A 36 -20.40 5.07 -11.23
CA PRO A 36 -19.52 3.92 -11.10
C PRO A 36 -18.24 4.11 -11.89
N ILE A 37 -17.11 3.65 -11.31
CA ILE A 37 -15.80 3.60 -11.95
C ILE A 37 -15.60 2.16 -12.45
N ARG A 38 -15.63 1.95 -13.74
CA ARG A 38 -15.55 0.63 -14.39
C ARG A 38 -14.27 0.42 -15.19
N THR A 39 -13.64 1.51 -15.60
CA THR A 39 -12.41 1.51 -16.41
C THR A 39 -11.42 2.52 -15.86
N ALA A 40 -10.14 2.36 -16.18
CA ALA A 40 -9.11 3.33 -15.84
C ALA A 40 -9.37 4.73 -16.47
N ALA A 41 -10.07 4.78 -17.61
CA ALA A 41 -10.42 6.03 -18.26
C ALA A 41 -11.42 6.86 -17.42
N ASP A 42 -12.32 6.21 -16.67
CA ASP A 42 -13.29 6.88 -15.83
C ASP A 42 -12.63 7.68 -14.71
N LEU A 43 -11.43 7.25 -14.25
CA LEU A 43 -10.68 7.91 -13.19
C LEU A 43 -10.41 9.39 -13.47
N ARG A 44 -10.33 9.82 -14.74
CA ARG A 44 -10.08 11.22 -15.12
C ARG A 44 -11.09 12.21 -14.57
N GLN A 45 -12.31 11.76 -14.29
CA GLN A 45 -13.39 12.62 -13.81
C GLN A 45 -13.46 12.69 -12.27
N HIS A 46 -12.66 11.86 -11.59
CA HIS A 46 -12.69 11.71 -10.15
C HIS A 46 -11.55 12.47 -9.45
N LEU A 47 -11.76 12.80 -8.17
CA LEU A 47 -10.73 13.39 -7.33
C LEU A 47 -9.80 12.29 -6.82
N PHE A 48 -8.51 12.40 -7.08
CA PHE A 48 -7.50 11.49 -6.57
C PHE A 48 -6.91 12.01 -5.25
N ILE A 49 -7.03 11.21 -4.21
CA ILE A 49 -6.44 11.45 -2.91
C ILE A 49 -5.10 10.73 -2.90
N THR A 50 -4.01 11.48 -2.79
CA THR A 50 -2.63 10.98 -2.94
C THR A 50 -1.70 11.57 -1.89
N TYR A 51 -0.45 11.12 -1.88
CA TYR A 51 0.59 11.75 -1.08
C TYR A 51 0.97 13.12 -1.67
N VAL A 52 1.51 13.98 -0.81
CA VAL A 52 2.20 15.20 -1.22
C VAL A 52 3.52 14.77 -1.85
N ASP A 53 3.76 15.12 -3.10
CA ASP A 53 4.94 14.66 -3.87
C ASP A 53 6.26 15.02 -3.14
N ASP A 54 6.37 16.22 -2.59
CA ASP A 54 7.55 16.70 -1.87
C ASP A 54 7.82 15.95 -0.54
N LEU A 55 6.85 15.21 -0.03
CA LEU A 55 6.96 14.41 1.19
C LEU A 55 7.22 12.93 0.92
N LEU A 56 7.35 12.52 -0.34
CA LEU A 56 7.72 11.15 -0.70
C LEU A 56 9.20 10.90 -0.40
N TYR A 57 9.48 10.31 0.73
CA TYR A 57 10.85 10.01 1.19
C TYR A 57 11.41 8.68 0.63
N THR A 58 10.63 7.93 -0.13
CA THR A 58 11.04 6.65 -0.74
C THR A 58 10.26 6.38 -2.02
N PRO A 59 10.91 5.87 -3.08
CA PRO A 59 10.23 5.42 -4.30
C PRO A 59 9.16 4.36 -4.07
N ALA A 60 9.25 3.58 -2.98
CA ALA A 60 8.23 2.60 -2.61
C ALA A 60 6.84 3.22 -2.36
N LEU A 61 6.76 4.51 -2.07
CA LEU A 61 5.51 5.25 -1.90
C LEU A 61 4.96 5.81 -3.22
N ASP A 62 5.75 5.77 -4.29
CA ASP A 62 5.42 6.33 -5.60
C ASP A 62 4.70 5.31 -6.51
N TYR A 63 3.78 4.55 -5.95
CA TYR A 63 2.96 3.59 -6.70
C TYR A 63 1.78 4.24 -7.43
N GLY A 64 1.52 5.50 -7.19
CA GLY A 64 0.39 6.23 -7.76
C GLY A 64 0.74 7.13 -8.94
N ARG A 65 2.01 7.28 -9.32
CA ARG A 65 2.46 8.27 -10.32
C ARG A 65 1.74 8.14 -11.65
N GLU A 66 1.61 6.95 -12.20
CA GLU A 66 0.92 6.73 -13.47
C GLU A 66 -0.56 7.07 -13.38
N LEU A 67 -1.21 6.66 -12.27
CA LEU A 67 -2.61 7.00 -12.02
C LEU A 67 -2.78 8.49 -11.74
N ALA A 68 -1.85 9.10 -11.01
CA ALA A 68 -1.84 10.53 -10.75
C ALA A 68 -1.77 11.35 -12.05
N ALA A 69 -1.00 10.89 -13.04
CA ALA A 69 -0.95 11.52 -14.37
C ALA A 69 -2.29 11.42 -15.12
N ALA A 70 -3.05 10.35 -14.90
CA ALA A 70 -4.37 10.17 -15.48
C ALA A 70 -5.48 10.94 -14.75
N MET A 71 -5.24 11.40 -13.51
CA MET A 71 -6.22 12.07 -12.65
C MET A 71 -5.78 13.51 -12.36
N PRO A 72 -6.26 14.50 -13.15
CA PRO A 72 -5.80 15.90 -13.04
C PRO A 72 -6.26 16.59 -11.75
N ARG A 73 -7.34 16.10 -11.12
CA ARG A 73 -7.88 16.65 -9.87
C ARG A 73 -7.29 15.89 -8.69
N ARG A 74 -6.54 16.58 -7.83
CA ARG A 74 -5.85 15.96 -6.69
C ARG A 74 -6.23 16.63 -5.37
N PHE A 75 -6.29 15.81 -4.34
CA PHE A 75 -6.25 16.21 -2.94
C PHE A 75 -5.04 15.55 -2.31
N GLU A 76 -4.06 16.34 -1.91
CA GLU A 76 -2.81 15.83 -1.38
C GLU A 76 -2.84 15.77 0.15
N CYS A 77 -2.40 14.64 0.70
CA CYS A 77 -2.37 14.40 2.14
C CYS A 77 -1.12 13.58 2.51
N GLY A 78 -0.28 14.09 3.39
CA GLY A 78 0.98 13.45 3.82
C GLY A 78 0.81 12.22 4.72
N SER A 79 -0.42 11.78 5.01
CA SER A 79 -0.71 10.67 5.90
C SER A 79 -1.64 9.64 5.27
N MET A 80 -1.25 8.37 5.30
CA MET A 80 -2.09 7.25 4.86
C MET A 80 -3.43 7.20 5.63
N VAL A 81 -3.41 7.50 6.92
CA VAL A 81 -4.63 7.55 7.74
C VAL A 81 -5.53 8.70 7.27
N GLY A 82 -4.95 9.86 6.99
CA GLY A 82 -5.70 11.00 6.45
C GLY A 82 -6.30 10.72 5.08
N GLN A 83 -5.56 10.06 4.18
CA GLN A 83 -6.08 9.62 2.88
C GLN A 83 -7.26 8.66 3.05
N MET A 84 -7.14 7.68 3.93
CA MET A 84 -8.19 6.71 4.23
C MET A 84 -9.45 7.37 4.79
N GLU A 85 -9.30 8.33 5.71
CA GLU A 85 -10.44 9.09 6.25
C GLU A 85 -11.09 9.99 5.19
N ALA A 86 -10.32 10.60 4.30
CA ALA A 86 -10.86 11.39 3.21
C ALA A 86 -11.68 10.51 2.23
N VAL A 87 -11.21 9.30 1.89
CA VAL A 87 -11.98 8.34 1.09
C VAL A 87 -13.25 7.92 1.83
N ARG A 88 -13.14 7.60 3.12
CA ARG A 88 -14.28 7.22 3.96
C ARG A 88 -15.35 8.32 4.02
N ALA A 89 -14.92 9.58 4.09
CA ALA A 89 -15.80 10.74 4.06
C ALA A 89 -16.39 11.04 2.66
N GLY A 90 -16.06 10.25 1.65
CA GLY A 90 -16.58 10.42 0.29
C GLY A 90 -16.00 11.61 -0.45
N ALA A 91 -14.73 11.96 -0.19
CA ALA A 91 -14.04 13.03 -0.90
C ALA A 91 -13.56 12.62 -2.30
N GLY A 92 -13.16 11.36 -2.48
CA GLY A 92 -12.58 10.91 -3.74
C GLY A 92 -12.14 9.44 -3.72
N VAL A 93 -11.17 9.14 -4.56
CA VAL A 93 -10.57 7.83 -4.78
C VAL A 93 -9.11 7.85 -4.30
N ALA A 94 -8.64 6.80 -3.64
CA ALA A 94 -7.23 6.65 -3.27
C ALA A 94 -6.73 5.23 -3.48
N ILE A 95 -5.40 5.09 -3.59
CA ILE A 95 -4.71 3.82 -3.43
C ILE A 95 -4.46 3.61 -1.94
N LEU A 96 -5.10 2.61 -1.36
CA LEU A 96 -5.00 2.31 0.07
C LEU A 96 -4.45 0.90 0.30
N HIS A 97 -3.83 0.70 1.46
CA HIS A 97 -3.39 -0.63 1.89
C HIS A 97 -4.59 -1.55 2.10
N ASP A 98 -4.60 -2.67 1.40
CA ASP A 98 -5.72 -3.63 1.46
C ASP A 98 -5.98 -4.12 2.88
N TYR A 99 -4.93 -4.37 3.67
CA TYR A 99 -5.05 -4.84 5.05
C TYR A 99 -5.76 -3.84 6.00
N ALA A 100 -5.75 -2.56 5.66
CA ALA A 100 -6.43 -1.51 6.40
C ALA A 100 -7.83 -1.25 5.82
N ALA A 101 -7.92 -1.00 4.52
CA ALA A 101 -9.13 -0.55 3.85
C ALA A 101 -10.24 -1.61 3.79
N HIS A 102 -9.90 -2.90 3.60
CA HIS A 102 -10.92 -3.96 3.44
C HIS A 102 -11.81 -4.17 4.67
N ARG A 103 -11.39 -3.68 5.84
CA ARG A 103 -12.14 -3.79 7.10
C ARG A 103 -13.06 -2.60 7.36
N ILE A 104 -12.96 -1.55 6.56
CA ILE A 104 -13.74 -0.34 6.77
C ILE A 104 -15.09 -0.49 6.06
N ALA A 105 -16.15 -0.47 6.83
CA ALA A 105 -17.50 -0.51 6.29
C ALA A 105 -17.74 0.70 5.37
N GLY A 106 -18.39 0.46 4.22
CA GLY A 106 -18.68 1.49 3.25
C GLY A 106 -17.56 1.78 2.24
N LEU A 107 -16.33 1.29 2.45
CA LEU A 107 -15.28 1.33 1.42
C LEU A 107 -15.46 0.17 0.43
N THR A 108 -15.29 0.48 -0.84
CA THR A 108 -15.38 -0.49 -1.94
C THR A 108 -14.10 -0.44 -2.74
N ARG A 109 -13.51 -1.62 -3.00
CA ARG A 109 -12.41 -1.78 -3.95
C ARG A 109 -12.96 -1.58 -5.35
N ILE A 110 -12.33 -0.71 -6.11
CA ILE A 110 -12.66 -0.42 -7.51
C ILE A 110 -11.50 -0.87 -8.40
N LEU A 111 -11.78 -1.18 -9.66
CA LEU A 111 -10.79 -1.65 -10.64
C LEU A 111 -9.88 -2.74 -10.04
N PRO A 112 -10.42 -3.91 -9.69
CA PRO A 112 -9.69 -4.94 -8.95
C PRO A 112 -8.46 -5.49 -9.69
N GLU A 113 -8.37 -5.28 -11.01
CA GLU A 113 -7.21 -5.58 -11.84
C GLU A 113 -6.02 -4.66 -11.56
N LEU A 114 -6.26 -3.45 -11.04
CA LEU A 114 -5.21 -2.52 -10.63
C LEU A 114 -4.83 -2.77 -9.16
N GLN A 115 -3.83 -3.61 -8.98
CA GLN A 115 -3.29 -3.94 -7.67
C GLN A 115 -1.77 -3.74 -7.65
N PHE A 116 -1.28 -3.16 -6.59
CA PHE A 116 0.15 -2.95 -6.36
C PHE A 116 0.63 -3.88 -5.26
N VAL A 117 1.77 -4.54 -5.48
CA VAL A 117 2.41 -5.40 -4.49
C VAL A 117 3.66 -4.70 -3.99
N ARG A 118 3.85 -4.66 -2.67
CA ARG A 118 5.03 -4.10 -2.00
C ARG A 118 5.47 -5.04 -0.88
N SER A 119 6.66 -4.81 -0.34
CA SER A 119 7.22 -5.66 0.70
C SER A 119 7.68 -4.86 1.90
N TYR A 120 7.52 -5.44 3.10
CA TYR A 120 8.20 -4.98 4.30
C TYR A 120 9.50 -5.75 4.51
N TRP A 121 10.54 -5.05 4.91
CA TRP A 121 11.87 -5.59 5.17
C TRP A 121 12.29 -5.32 6.60
N LEU A 122 12.84 -6.33 7.26
CA LEU A 122 13.43 -6.22 8.58
C LEU A 122 14.93 -6.12 8.45
N ILE A 123 15.51 -5.08 9.04
CA ILE A 123 16.92 -4.74 8.91
C ILE A 123 17.56 -4.68 10.28
N SER A 124 18.76 -5.23 10.41
CA SER A 124 19.60 -5.14 11.59
C SER A 124 21.06 -4.91 11.22
N HIS A 125 21.79 -4.21 12.09
CA HIS A 125 23.23 -4.04 11.94
C HIS A 125 23.94 -5.33 12.37
N PRO A 126 25.03 -5.79 11.69
CA PRO A 126 25.76 -6.99 12.05
C PRO A 126 26.22 -7.01 13.50
N ASP A 127 26.73 -5.90 14.03
CA ASP A 127 27.27 -5.79 15.40
C ASP A 127 26.21 -6.06 16.46
N THR A 128 24.95 -5.69 16.21
CA THR A 128 23.84 -5.87 17.16
C THR A 128 22.94 -7.04 16.83
N HIS A 129 23.07 -7.63 15.64
CA HIS A 129 22.18 -8.68 15.15
C HIS A 129 22.06 -9.87 16.10
N ARG A 130 23.21 -10.27 16.73
CA ARG A 130 23.31 -11.40 17.67
C ARG A 130 23.05 -11.02 19.11
N ALA A 131 22.87 -9.74 19.43
CA ALA A 131 22.52 -9.33 20.79
C ALA A 131 21.16 -9.93 21.17
N HIS A 132 21.08 -10.58 22.33
CA HIS A 132 19.90 -11.37 22.74
C HIS A 132 18.59 -10.58 22.60
N ARG A 133 18.55 -9.34 23.13
CA ARG A 133 17.36 -8.45 23.01
C ARG A 133 16.95 -8.15 21.57
N VAL A 134 17.91 -7.98 20.65
CA VAL A 134 17.64 -7.71 19.23
C VAL A 134 17.14 -8.98 18.54
N ALA A 135 17.76 -10.13 18.84
CA ALA A 135 17.34 -11.42 18.29
C ALA A 135 15.91 -11.77 18.72
N GLU A 136 15.56 -11.56 19.98
CA GLU A 136 14.21 -11.80 20.50
C GLU A 136 13.15 -10.91 19.85
N VAL A 137 13.42 -9.60 19.72
CA VAL A 137 12.50 -8.68 19.04
C VAL A 137 12.32 -9.06 17.57
N ARG A 138 13.41 -9.41 16.88
CA ARG A 138 13.34 -9.86 15.47
C ARG A 138 12.53 -11.14 15.32
N ARG A 139 12.77 -12.13 16.19
CA ARG A 139 12.03 -13.39 16.20
C ARG A 139 10.54 -13.12 16.40
N HIS A 140 10.18 -12.37 17.44
CA HIS A 140 8.80 -12.01 17.73
C HIS A 140 8.09 -11.32 16.56
N ILE A 141 8.73 -10.31 15.96
CA ILE A 141 8.17 -9.61 14.79
C ILE A 141 7.97 -10.60 13.63
N SER A 142 8.97 -11.43 13.33
CA SER A 142 8.89 -12.39 12.22
C SER A 142 7.78 -13.41 12.42
N GLU A 143 7.64 -13.95 13.61
CA GLU A 143 6.57 -14.89 13.97
C GLU A 143 5.18 -14.25 13.90
N ALA A 144 5.01 -13.05 14.46
CA ALA A 144 3.74 -12.33 14.45
C ALA A 144 3.30 -11.98 13.01
N VAL A 145 4.25 -11.55 12.17
CA VAL A 145 3.96 -11.26 10.76
C VAL A 145 3.64 -12.54 9.99
N ALA A 146 4.39 -13.63 10.21
CA ALA A 146 4.14 -14.91 9.56
C ALA A 146 2.74 -15.45 9.92
N ALA A 147 2.35 -15.38 11.19
CA ALA A 147 1.02 -15.77 11.67
C ALA A 147 -0.12 -14.90 11.14
N SER A 148 0.20 -13.72 10.64
CA SER A 148 -0.78 -12.75 10.11
C SER A 148 -0.67 -12.53 8.60
N ARG A 149 0.09 -13.34 7.88
CA ARG A 149 0.44 -13.12 6.46
C ARG A 149 -0.78 -12.86 5.57
N GLU A 150 -1.85 -13.61 5.77
CA GLU A 150 -3.09 -13.48 5.00
C GLU A 150 -3.75 -12.09 5.16
N LYS A 151 -3.54 -11.45 6.30
CA LYS A 151 -4.09 -10.11 6.56
C LYS A 151 -3.44 -9.03 5.69
N PHE A 152 -2.18 -9.19 5.32
CA PHE A 152 -1.44 -8.23 4.51
C PHE A 152 -1.85 -8.24 3.04
N SER A 153 -2.41 -9.36 2.57
CA SER A 153 -2.85 -9.53 1.18
C SER A 153 -4.22 -10.23 1.12
N PRO A 154 -5.27 -9.59 1.63
CA PRO A 154 -6.59 -10.22 1.79
C PRO A 154 -7.25 -10.62 0.46
N TRP A 155 -6.74 -10.12 -0.65
CA TRP A 155 -7.22 -10.40 -2.01
C TRP A 155 -6.32 -11.36 -2.79
N ALA A 156 -5.19 -11.82 -2.23
CA ALA A 156 -4.23 -12.69 -2.93
C ALA A 156 -4.83 -14.03 -3.37
N ALA A 157 -5.81 -14.54 -2.64
CA ALA A 157 -6.50 -15.79 -2.98
C ALA A 157 -7.40 -15.68 -4.24
N ARG A 158 -7.57 -14.47 -4.81
CA ARG A 158 -8.41 -14.20 -5.98
C ARG A 158 -7.64 -13.69 -7.19
N ALA A 159 -6.33 -13.52 -7.08
CA ALA A 159 -5.49 -13.01 -8.17
C ALA A 159 -4.94 -14.14 -9.02
N GLN A 160 -5.29 -14.16 -10.30
CA GLN A 160 -4.59 -14.90 -11.36
C GLN A 160 -3.21 -14.27 -11.66
N PRO A 161 -2.32 -14.98 -12.40
CA PRO A 161 -0.87 -14.83 -12.32
C PRO A 161 -0.36 -13.47 -12.79
N GLN A 162 0.67 -13.02 -12.08
CA GLN A 162 1.48 -11.85 -12.33
C GLN A 162 2.00 -11.80 -13.77
N LEU A 163 1.82 -10.66 -14.42
CA LEU A 163 2.74 -10.24 -15.47
C LEU A 163 4.09 -10.00 -14.81
N THR A 164 5.00 -10.92 -15.00
CA THR A 164 6.40 -10.83 -14.65
C THR A 164 7.00 -9.67 -15.42
N ASP A 165 7.48 -8.67 -14.70
CA ASP A 165 8.35 -7.63 -15.23
C ASP A 165 9.63 -8.30 -15.74
N GLN A 166 9.78 -8.37 -17.05
CA GLN A 166 11.03 -8.74 -17.73
C GLN A 166 11.69 -7.44 -18.18
N ALA A 167 12.87 -7.23 -17.65
CA ALA A 167 14.04 -6.56 -18.13
C ALA A 167 14.68 -5.63 -17.11
#